data_f94d0a304799145f40e9b5c9f4f9a25e
#
_entry.id   f94d0a304799145f40e9b5c9f4f9a25e
#
_cell.length_a   1.000
_cell.length_b   1.000
_cell.length_c   1.000
_cell.angle_alpha   90.00
_cell.angle_beta   90.00
_cell.angle_gamma   90.00
#
_symmetry.space_group_name_H-M   'P 1'
#
loop_
_entity.id
_entity.type
_entity.pdbx_description
1 polymer ?
#
loop_
_entity_poly.entity_id
_entity_poly.type
_entity_poly.pdbx_seq_one_letter_code
_entity_poly.pdbx_strand_id
1 'polypeptide(L)'
;KEAGKLGIEFIDTASMGEEQAHTVAEITIDSKDWKKYEVIMTSAVTDPKATLRVFLNAPVTVDVEHVSLFPVDTWMGHENGLRKDLAQALYDLEPGLFRFPGGCIVEGTDLPTRYNWKNSVGPVENRPLNENRWQHTFKHRYYPDYFQSYGLGFYEYFLLSEEIGA
;
A
#
# COMPACT_ATOMS: atom_id res chain seq x y z
N LYS A 1 -0.81 23.37 -18.68
CA LYS A 1 -1.29 23.36 -17.30
C LYS A 1 -0.13 23.82 -16.42
N GLU A 2 -0.40 24.66 -15.43
CA GLU A 2 0.60 25.04 -14.44
C GLU A 2 0.96 23.83 -13.58
N ALA A 3 2.21 23.82 -13.08
CA ALA A 3 2.66 22.80 -12.15
C ALA A 3 1.81 22.92 -10.86
N GLY A 4 1.27 21.82 -10.40
CA GLY A 4 0.52 21.75 -9.15
C GLY A 4 1.41 21.36 -7.98
N LYS A 5 1.03 21.76 -6.78
CA LYS A 5 1.67 21.32 -5.56
C LYS A 5 0.74 20.45 -4.75
N LEU A 6 1.22 19.26 -4.40
CA LEU A 6 0.57 18.30 -3.53
C LEU A 6 1.23 18.36 -2.17
N GLY A 7 0.47 18.69 -1.14
CA GLY A 7 0.92 18.59 0.23
C GLY A 7 0.61 17.21 0.80
N ILE A 8 1.52 16.69 1.62
CA ILE A 8 1.35 15.43 2.34
C ILE A 8 1.71 15.70 3.80
N GLU A 9 0.86 15.29 4.72
CA GLU A 9 1.11 15.47 6.14
C GLU A 9 0.60 14.30 6.98
N PHE A 10 1.25 14.06 8.12
CA PHE A 10 0.70 13.28 9.21
C PHE A 10 0.12 14.22 10.24
N ILE A 11 -1.15 14.02 10.57
CA ILE A 11 -1.87 14.85 11.53
C ILE A 11 -2.32 14.02 12.73
N ASP A 12 -2.29 14.65 13.92
CA ASP A 12 -2.97 14.14 15.10
C ASP A 12 -4.48 14.38 14.96
N THR A 13 -5.25 13.30 14.96
CA THR A 13 -6.71 13.36 14.93
C THR A 13 -7.35 13.27 16.33
N ALA A 14 -6.54 13.06 17.37
CA ALA A 14 -7.03 12.88 18.75
C ALA A 14 -7.28 14.20 19.49
N SER A 15 -6.71 15.30 19.04
CA SER A 15 -6.93 16.63 19.63
C SER A 15 -8.25 17.23 19.16
N MET A 16 -9.22 17.33 20.07
CA MET A 16 -10.45 18.06 19.83
C MET A 16 -10.14 19.56 19.66
N GLY A 17 -10.02 20.02 18.44
CA GLY A 17 -10.06 21.45 18.16
C GLY A 17 -8.94 22.04 17.33
N GLU A 18 -7.73 21.53 17.37
CA GLU A 18 -6.61 21.96 16.50
C GLU A 18 -5.88 20.74 15.98
N GLU A 19 -5.98 20.51 14.67
CA GLU A 19 -5.19 19.50 13.98
C GLU A 19 -3.73 19.96 13.97
N GLN A 20 -2.86 19.20 14.60
CA GLN A 20 -1.43 19.46 14.57
C GLN A 20 -0.72 18.50 13.63
N ALA A 21 -0.04 19.04 12.63
CA ALA A 21 0.78 18.23 11.75
C ALA A 21 2.07 17.80 12.47
N HIS A 22 2.32 16.49 12.53
CA HIS A 22 3.56 15.94 13.06
C HIS A 22 4.72 16.05 12.06
N THR A 23 4.39 15.98 10.78
CA THR A 23 5.35 16.16 9.69
C THR A 23 4.60 16.56 8.43
N VAL A 24 5.25 17.38 7.60
CA VAL A 24 4.71 17.89 6.35
C VAL A 24 5.75 17.69 5.24
N ALA A 25 5.29 17.28 4.08
CA ALA A 25 6.09 17.22 2.87
C ALA A 25 5.32 17.82 1.71
N GLU A 26 6.03 18.29 0.69
CA GLU A 26 5.45 18.85 -0.52
C GLU A 26 6.06 18.17 -1.76
N ILE A 27 5.21 17.82 -2.70
CA ILE A 27 5.60 17.29 -4.01
C ILE A 27 5.15 18.26 -5.09
N THR A 28 6.04 18.68 -5.97
CA THR A 28 5.72 19.47 -7.14
C THR A 28 5.36 18.53 -8.29
N ILE A 29 4.12 18.61 -8.77
CA ILE A 29 3.63 17.85 -9.93
C ILE A 29 3.98 18.62 -11.19
N ASP A 30 4.97 18.15 -11.92
CA ASP A 30 5.57 18.80 -13.09
C ASP A 30 5.30 18.07 -14.42
N SER A 31 4.57 16.96 -14.38
CA SER A 31 4.28 16.12 -15.54
C SER A 31 2.80 16.14 -15.92
N LYS A 32 2.54 15.97 -17.21
CA LYS A 32 1.18 15.69 -17.77
C LYS A 32 0.93 14.20 -17.97
N ASP A 33 2.01 13.42 -17.96
CA ASP A 33 1.98 11.97 -18.05
C ASP A 33 2.10 11.38 -16.66
N TRP A 34 1.68 10.13 -16.50
CA TRP A 34 1.88 9.39 -15.27
C TRP A 34 3.36 9.35 -14.90
N LYS A 35 3.66 9.77 -13.69
CA LYS A 35 5.01 9.82 -13.14
C LYS A 35 4.97 9.47 -11.67
N LYS A 36 5.90 8.60 -11.26
CA LYS A 36 6.09 8.27 -9.85
C LYS A 36 6.78 9.43 -9.14
N TYR A 37 6.26 9.77 -7.98
CA TYR A 37 6.84 10.74 -7.05
C TYR A 37 7.03 10.07 -5.71
N GLU A 38 8.13 10.33 -5.07
CA GLU A 38 8.48 9.77 -3.77
C GLU A 38 8.97 10.88 -2.85
N VAL A 39 8.63 10.75 -1.58
CA VAL A 39 9.12 11.65 -0.53
C VAL A 39 9.33 10.86 0.75
N ILE A 40 10.42 11.13 1.44
CA ILE A 40 10.68 10.57 2.77
C ILE A 40 10.15 11.57 3.80
N MET A 41 9.33 11.06 4.71
CA MET A 41 8.78 11.81 5.82
C MET A 41 9.33 11.26 7.14
N THR A 42 9.74 12.15 8.03
CA THR A 42 10.25 11.79 9.35
C THR A 42 9.38 12.43 10.42
N SER A 43 8.75 11.63 11.26
CA SER A 43 8.01 12.11 12.43
C SER A 43 8.91 12.08 13.67
N ALA A 44 8.85 13.13 14.46
CA ALA A 44 9.51 13.20 15.76
C ALA A 44 8.71 12.51 16.87
N VAL A 45 7.46 12.14 16.60
CA VAL A 45 6.55 11.54 17.57
C VAL A 45 6.00 10.20 17.05
N THR A 46 5.63 9.34 17.99
CA THR A 46 4.88 8.12 17.70
C THR A 46 3.42 8.36 18.07
N ASP A 47 2.56 8.35 17.06
CA ASP A 47 1.13 8.52 17.22
C ASP A 47 0.39 7.35 16.54
N PRO A 48 -0.22 6.43 17.33
CA PRO A 48 -0.93 5.28 16.77
C PRO A 48 -2.26 5.66 16.10
N LYS A 49 -2.69 6.92 16.20
CA LYS A 49 -3.91 7.44 15.60
C LYS A 49 -3.63 8.48 14.51
N ALA A 50 -2.38 8.69 14.14
CA ALA A 50 -2.04 9.63 13.09
C ALA A 50 -2.75 9.28 11.78
N THR A 51 -3.22 10.31 11.09
CA THR A 51 -3.83 10.20 9.77
C THR A 51 -2.89 10.75 8.72
N LEU A 52 -2.69 10.00 7.64
CA LEU A 52 -2.05 10.51 6.43
C LEU A 52 -3.06 11.35 5.65
N ARG A 53 -2.74 12.61 5.42
CA ARG A 53 -3.54 13.52 4.60
C ARG A 53 -2.76 13.92 3.37
N VAL A 54 -3.38 13.77 2.21
CA VAL A 54 -2.88 14.24 0.91
C VAL A 54 -3.83 15.31 0.42
N PHE A 55 -3.30 16.49 0.09
CA PHE A 55 -4.13 17.64 -0.26
C PHE A 55 -3.47 18.52 -1.33
N LEU A 56 -4.28 19.34 -1.98
CA LEU A 56 -3.82 20.31 -2.97
C LEU A 56 -3.68 21.69 -2.32
N ASN A 57 -2.51 22.32 -2.52
CA ASN A 57 -2.21 23.66 -2.01
C ASN A 57 -2.74 24.78 -2.91
N ALA A 58 -3.32 24.46 -4.05
CA ALA A 58 -3.86 25.42 -5.02
C ALA A 58 -5.04 24.81 -5.78
N PRO A 59 -5.88 25.62 -6.43
CA PRO A 59 -7.00 25.13 -7.25
C PRO A 59 -6.49 24.52 -8.55
N VAL A 60 -6.02 23.29 -8.49
CA VAL A 60 -5.53 22.50 -9.63
C VAL A 60 -6.27 21.16 -9.68
N THR A 61 -6.26 20.51 -10.82
CA THR A 61 -6.77 19.15 -10.98
C THR A 61 -5.60 18.21 -11.19
N VAL A 62 -5.52 17.18 -10.35
CA VAL A 62 -4.48 16.15 -10.38
C VAL A 62 -5.15 14.79 -10.32
N ASP A 63 -4.72 13.89 -11.19
CA ASP A 63 -5.07 12.48 -11.11
C ASP A 63 -4.02 11.78 -10.26
N VAL A 64 -4.45 11.00 -9.26
CA VAL A 64 -3.57 10.32 -8.30
C VAL A 64 -3.91 8.84 -8.31
N GLU A 65 -2.89 8.00 -8.41
CA GLU A 65 -2.99 6.55 -8.37
C GLU A 65 -1.87 5.96 -7.49
N HIS A 66 -2.07 4.78 -6.97
CA HIS A 66 -1.08 4.04 -6.18
C HIS A 66 -0.46 4.82 -5.01
N VAL A 67 -1.28 5.48 -4.22
CA VAL A 67 -0.79 6.08 -2.97
C VAL A 67 -0.37 4.98 -2.02
N SER A 68 0.90 4.98 -1.63
CA SER A 68 1.48 3.99 -0.73
C SER A 68 2.36 4.63 0.33
N LEU A 69 2.49 3.97 1.47
CA LEU A 69 3.31 4.40 2.59
C LEU A 69 4.07 3.20 3.12
N PHE A 70 5.38 3.25 3.02
CA PHE A 70 6.28 2.19 3.49
C PHE A 70 7.26 2.73 4.53
N PRO A 71 7.66 1.91 5.52
CA PRO A 71 8.78 2.27 6.38
C PRO A 71 10.08 2.33 5.55
N VAL A 72 11.01 3.19 5.96
CA VAL A 72 12.36 3.22 5.35
C VAL A 72 13.18 2.00 5.81
N ASP A 73 13.07 1.62 7.09
CA ASP A 73 13.69 0.41 7.63
C ASP A 73 12.77 -0.79 7.40
N THR A 74 13.05 -1.52 6.33
CA THR A 74 12.30 -2.71 5.91
C THR A 74 13.06 -3.99 6.22
N TRP A 75 12.37 -5.12 6.15
CA TRP A 75 12.98 -6.44 6.23
C TRP A 75 14.04 -6.61 5.15
N MET A 76 15.25 -7.07 5.52
CA MET A 76 16.41 -7.24 4.65
C MET A 76 16.81 -6.00 3.83
N GLY A 77 16.22 -4.82 4.13
CA GLY A 77 16.51 -3.58 3.42
C GLY A 77 15.88 -3.48 2.02
N HIS A 78 14.87 -4.29 1.71
CA HIS A 78 14.19 -4.21 0.42
C HIS A 78 13.44 -2.90 0.26
N GLU A 79 13.59 -2.27 -0.90
CA GLU A 79 12.83 -1.08 -1.26
C GLU A 79 11.33 -1.38 -1.24
N ASN A 80 10.54 -0.55 -0.55
CA ASN A 80 9.10 -0.76 -0.36
C ASN A 80 8.77 -2.16 0.20
N GLY A 81 9.70 -2.72 0.99
CA GLY A 81 9.63 -4.06 1.53
C GLY A 81 8.70 -4.21 2.72
N LEU A 82 8.74 -5.40 3.29
CA LEU A 82 7.92 -5.75 4.43
C LEU A 82 8.35 -5.02 5.70
N ARG A 83 7.41 -4.85 6.62
CA ARG A 83 7.69 -4.39 7.97
C ARG A 83 8.65 -5.36 8.66
N LYS A 84 9.78 -4.81 9.12
CA LYS A 84 10.86 -5.59 9.72
C LYS A 84 10.42 -6.38 10.94
N ASP A 85 9.62 -5.76 11.82
CA ASP A 85 9.13 -6.40 13.04
C ASP A 85 8.22 -7.61 12.75
N LEU A 86 7.35 -7.52 11.73
CA LEU A 86 6.45 -8.61 11.36
C LEU A 86 7.19 -9.75 10.64
N ALA A 87 8.08 -9.40 9.72
CA ALA A 87 8.88 -10.39 9.02
C ALA A 87 9.85 -11.11 9.98
N GLN A 88 10.44 -10.38 10.94
CA GLN A 88 11.25 -10.98 11.99
C GLN A 88 10.44 -11.97 12.85
N ALA A 89 9.21 -11.62 13.22
CA ALA A 89 8.35 -12.53 13.97
C ALA A 89 8.04 -13.82 13.19
N LEU A 90 7.87 -13.73 11.87
CA LEU A 90 7.71 -14.91 11.01
C LEU A 90 8.99 -15.74 10.94
N TYR A 91 10.14 -15.09 10.80
CA TYR A 91 11.44 -15.75 10.82
C TYR A 91 11.69 -16.50 12.13
N ASP A 92 11.40 -15.87 13.27
CA ASP A 92 11.60 -16.47 14.61
C ASP A 92 10.67 -17.66 14.86
N LEU A 93 9.57 -17.81 14.11
CA LEU A 93 8.68 -18.98 14.18
C LEU A 93 9.29 -20.23 13.51
N GLU A 94 10.32 -20.07 12.69
CA GLU A 94 10.95 -21.15 11.94
C GLU A 94 9.93 -22.05 11.22
N PRO A 95 9.04 -21.48 10.37
CA PRO A 95 7.98 -22.25 9.75
C PRO A 95 8.53 -23.25 8.75
N GLY A 96 8.08 -24.50 8.86
CA GLY A 96 8.45 -25.54 7.89
C GLY A 96 7.67 -25.48 6.57
N LEU A 97 6.68 -24.59 6.47
CA LEU A 97 5.85 -24.40 5.29
C LEU A 97 5.22 -23.02 5.31
N PHE A 98 5.26 -22.34 4.17
CA PHE A 98 4.59 -21.07 3.94
C PHE A 98 3.54 -21.21 2.83
N ARG A 99 2.26 -21.05 3.14
CA ARG A 99 1.15 -21.20 2.19
C ARG A 99 0.53 -19.85 1.84
N PHE A 100 0.44 -19.59 0.54
CA PHE A 100 -0.24 -18.41 -0.03
C PHE A 100 -0.88 -18.77 -1.39
N PRO A 101 -1.74 -17.95 -1.96
CA PRO A 101 -2.48 -16.81 -1.41
C PRO A 101 -3.76 -17.24 -0.68
N GLY A 102 -4.05 -18.51 -0.56
CA GLY A 102 -5.21 -19.08 0.11
C GLY A 102 -6.32 -19.56 -0.83
N GLY A 103 -7.36 -20.22 -0.28
CA GLY A 103 -8.40 -20.91 -1.06
C GLY A 103 -9.36 -19.97 -1.79
N CYS A 104 -10.24 -19.26 -1.05
CA CYS A 104 -11.26 -18.39 -1.65
C CYS A 104 -10.68 -17.23 -2.47
N ILE A 105 -9.51 -16.75 -2.12
CA ILE A 105 -8.79 -15.73 -2.87
C ILE A 105 -8.38 -16.27 -4.23
N VAL A 106 -7.90 -17.52 -4.29
CA VAL A 106 -7.49 -18.17 -5.55
C VAL A 106 -8.67 -18.41 -6.48
N GLU A 107 -9.78 -18.85 -5.92
CA GLU A 107 -10.97 -19.20 -6.70
C GLU A 107 -11.60 -17.97 -7.37
N GLY A 108 -11.67 -16.84 -6.65
CA GLY A 108 -12.46 -15.69 -7.06
C GLY A 108 -13.96 -16.00 -7.03
N THR A 109 -14.76 -15.17 -7.65
CA THR A 109 -16.21 -15.37 -7.86
C THR A 109 -16.48 -16.08 -9.18
N ASP A 110 -15.67 -15.76 -10.17
CA ASP A 110 -15.73 -16.29 -11.54
C ASP A 110 -14.33 -16.35 -12.16
N LEU A 111 -14.25 -16.77 -13.41
CA LEU A 111 -12.98 -16.90 -14.12
C LEU A 111 -12.21 -15.58 -14.29
N PRO A 112 -12.84 -14.43 -14.58
CA PRO A 112 -12.16 -13.14 -14.61
C PRO A 112 -11.58 -12.70 -13.26
N THR A 113 -12.27 -12.98 -12.15
CA THR A 113 -11.89 -12.51 -10.80
C THR A 113 -10.99 -13.49 -10.04
N ARG A 114 -10.70 -14.68 -10.62
CA ARG A 114 -9.75 -15.62 -9.98
C ARG A 114 -8.38 -15.00 -9.83
N TYR A 115 -7.61 -15.46 -8.84
CA TYR A 115 -6.23 -15.06 -8.69
C TYR A 115 -5.38 -15.53 -9.87
N ASN A 116 -4.96 -14.59 -10.69
CA ASN A 116 -4.04 -14.87 -11.79
C ASN A 116 -2.62 -14.47 -11.36
N TRP A 117 -1.80 -15.45 -11.05
CA TRP A 117 -0.43 -15.21 -10.57
C TRP A 117 0.41 -14.33 -11.50
N LYS A 118 0.16 -14.37 -12.82
CA LYS A 118 0.86 -13.54 -13.79
C LYS A 118 0.61 -12.03 -13.57
N ASN A 119 -0.55 -11.69 -13.02
CA ASN A 119 -0.89 -10.31 -12.67
C ASN A 119 -0.16 -9.82 -11.41
N SER A 120 0.45 -10.73 -10.66
CA SER A 120 1.16 -10.43 -9.41
C SER A 120 2.68 -10.32 -9.60
N VAL A 121 3.16 -10.31 -10.84
CA VAL A 121 4.59 -10.22 -11.18
C VAL A 121 4.87 -8.92 -11.92
N GLY A 122 6.04 -8.35 -11.71
CA GLY A 122 6.45 -7.06 -12.27
C GLY A 122 6.22 -5.88 -11.32
N PRO A 123 6.45 -4.65 -11.76
CA PRO A 123 6.28 -3.46 -10.93
C PRO A 123 4.88 -3.36 -10.35
N VAL A 124 4.77 -3.03 -9.07
CA VAL A 124 3.50 -3.04 -8.32
C VAL A 124 2.48 -2.07 -8.94
N GLU A 125 2.93 -0.92 -9.42
CA GLU A 125 2.11 0.10 -10.06
C GLU A 125 1.48 -0.36 -11.39
N ASN A 126 2.00 -1.41 -12.00
CA ASN A 126 1.47 -1.99 -13.24
C ASN A 126 0.55 -3.21 -13.00
N ARG A 127 0.41 -3.63 -11.74
CA ARG A 127 -0.45 -4.77 -11.39
C ARG A 127 -1.91 -4.33 -11.35
N PRO A 128 -2.82 -5.09 -11.98
CA PRO A 128 -4.24 -4.71 -11.99
C PRO A 128 -4.88 -4.88 -10.61
N LEU A 129 -5.92 -4.13 -10.35
CA LEU A 129 -6.82 -4.42 -9.26
C LEU A 129 -7.69 -5.63 -9.61
N ASN A 130 -7.80 -6.58 -8.71
CA ASN A 130 -8.68 -7.73 -8.84
C ASN A 130 -9.80 -7.65 -7.81
N GLU A 131 -11.04 -7.79 -8.25
CA GLU A 131 -12.18 -7.82 -7.35
C GLU A 131 -12.10 -9.04 -6.44
N ASN A 132 -12.20 -8.81 -5.13
CA ASN A 132 -12.14 -9.87 -4.16
C ASN A 132 -13.46 -10.63 -4.11
N ARG A 133 -13.41 -11.96 -4.01
CA ARG A 133 -14.61 -12.82 -3.87
C ARG A 133 -15.57 -12.33 -2.79
N TRP A 134 -15.06 -11.82 -1.69
CA TRP A 134 -15.85 -11.34 -0.57
C TRP A 134 -16.56 -10.01 -0.80
N GLN A 135 -16.30 -9.35 -1.90
CA GLN A 135 -17.01 -8.13 -2.31
C GLN A 135 -18.52 -8.35 -2.30
N HIS A 136 -18.99 -9.45 -2.86
CA HIS A 136 -20.42 -9.77 -2.98
C HIS A 136 -21.05 -10.28 -1.68
N THR A 137 -20.25 -10.67 -0.69
CA THR A 137 -20.75 -11.19 0.59
C THR A 137 -21.28 -10.06 1.48
N PHE A 138 -20.76 -8.87 1.31
CA PHE A 138 -21.11 -7.70 2.12
C PHE A 138 -22.14 -6.82 1.42
N LYS A 139 -23.39 -7.23 1.42
CA LYS A 139 -24.51 -6.55 0.74
C LYS A 139 -24.79 -5.11 1.20
N HIS A 140 -24.25 -4.70 2.34
CA HIS A 140 -24.36 -3.34 2.86
C HIS A 140 -23.40 -2.36 2.20
N ARG A 141 -22.43 -2.84 1.42
CA ARG A 141 -21.50 -2.00 0.68
C ARG A 141 -22.18 -1.42 -0.54
N TYR A 142 -22.07 -0.12 -0.67
CA TYR A 142 -22.74 0.63 -1.74
C TYR A 142 -22.00 0.53 -3.07
N TYR A 143 -20.66 0.42 -3.02
CA TYR A 143 -19.78 0.27 -4.18
C TYR A 143 -18.82 -0.90 -3.98
N PRO A 144 -18.29 -1.47 -5.10
CA PRO A 144 -17.15 -2.37 -5.02
C PRO A 144 -15.96 -1.63 -4.40
N ASP A 145 -15.59 -2.01 -3.18
CA ASP A 145 -14.52 -1.39 -2.40
C ASP A 145 -13.54 -2.41 -1.81
N TYR A 146 -13.72 -3.69 -2.15
CA TYR A 146 -12.89 -4.78 -1.68
C TYR A 146 -12.13 -5.42 -2.84
N PHE A 147 -10.92 -4.93 -3.05
CA PHE A 147 -10.04 -5.37 -4.12
C PHE A 147 -8.73 -5.93 -3.57
N GLN A 148 -8.07 -6.73 -4.40
CA GLN A 148 -6.69 -7.14 -4.24
C GLN A 148 -5.84 -6.32 -5.21
N SER A 149 -4.79 -5.68 -4.69
CA SER A 149 -3.85 -4.90 -5.50
C SER A 149 -2.67 -5.75 -6.02
N TYR A 150 -2.57 -6.99 -5.58
CA TYR A 150 -1.37 -7.82 -5.78
C TYR A 150 -0.08 -7.18 -5.23
N GLY A 151 -0.18 -6.28 -4.25
CA GLY A 151 0.97 -5.58 -3.65
C GLY A 151 2.04 -6.53 -3.10
N LEU A 152 1.61 -7.67 -2.50
CA LEU A 152 2.43 -8.87 -2.34
C LEU A 152 1.99 -9.86 -3.41
N GLY A 153 2.87 -10.17 -4.35
CA GLY A 153 2.66 -11.13 -5.41
C GLY A 153 3.53 -12.38 -5.23
N PHE A 154 3.56 -13.23 -6.24
CA PHE A 154 4.32 -14.49 -6.17
C PHE A 154 5.82 -14.26 -5.96
N TYR A 155 6.40 -13.25 -6.59
CA TYR A 155 7.81 -12.94 -6.40
C TYR A 155 8.13 -12.60 -4.94
N GLU A 156 7.36 -11.70 -4.35
CA GLU A 156 7.56 -11.26 -2.98
C GLU A 156 7.29 -12.37 -1.96
N TYR A 157 6.33 -13.25 -2.21
CA TYR A 157 6.07 -14.40 -1.35
C TYR A 157 7.17 -15.46 -1.42
N PHE A 158 7.71 -15.73 -2.61
CA PHE A 158 8.84 -16.65 -2.74
C PHE A 158 10.10 -16.10 -2.10
N LEU A 159 10.37 -14.79 -2.30
CA LEU A 159 11.49 -14.13 -1.64
C LEU A 159 11.36 -14.22 -0.12
N LEU A 160 10.19 -13.88 0.43
CA LEU A 160 9.94 -14.01 1.86
C LEU A 160 10.11 -15.45 2.35
N SER A 161 9.59 -16.43 1.61
CA SER A 161 9.71 -17.85 1.97
C SER A 161 11.18 -18.27 2.06
N GLU A 162 12.01 -17.87 1.09
CA GLU A 162 13.46 -18.12 1.10
C GLU A 162 14.13 -17.45 2.31
N GLU A 163 13.79 -16.20 2.58
CA GLU A 163 14.41 -15.40 3.65
C GLU A 163 14.04 -15.88 5.05
N ILE A 164 12.85 -16.43 5.25
CA ILE A 164 12.41 -17.00 6.54
C ILE A 164 12.73 -18.48 6.68
N GLY A 165 13.25 -19.13 5.62
CA GLY A 165 13.63 -20.53 5.65
C GLY A 165 12.47 -21.53 5.56
N ALA A 166 11.37 -21.15 4.88
CA ALA A 166 10.14 -21.97 4.76
C ALA A 166 9.96 -22.58 3.38
#